data_3636237364994d28952c8c6bfb5e79e9
#
_entry.id   3636237364994d28952c8c6bfb5e79e9
#
_cell.length_a   1.000
_cell.length_b   1.000
_cell.length_c   1.000
_cell.angle_alpha   90.00
_cell.angle_beta   90.00
_cell.angle_gamma   90.00
#
_symmetry.space_group_name_H-M   'P 1'
#
loop_
_entity.id
_entity.type
_entity.pdbx_description
1 polymer ?
#
loop_
_entity_poly.entity_id
_entity_poly.type
_entity_poly.pdbx_seq_one_letter_code
_entity_poly.pdbx_strand_id
1 'polypeptide(L)'
;MLIFAALLQNLLFTPSRNGKIRLLVDHFRTVPDPERGLALAAITRDLDIPSVKPALLRELVSNRVDEELFRLSYDYVGDLAETVALIWPVPGGEREDRNDAPTLSEVVDALLAASRREGPALVEGWLDRLDASGRYALIKLVTGGFRIGVSARLAKQALADFGQVPVEEIEELWHGLEPPYESLFAWLEGEADKPVSAALAPFRPVMLSHPVEDGDFSRLDAADFAGEWKWDGIRVQASVDNGVKRLYS
;
A
#
# COMPACT_ATOMS: atom_id res chain seq x y z
N MET A 1 -2.41 -0.50 14.73
CA MET A 1 -1.28 0.32 14.20
C MET A 1 0.09 -0.31 14.44
N LEU A 2 0.40 -0.87 15.61
CA LEU A 2 1.77 -1.38 15.91
C LEU A 2 2.22 -2.51 14.98
N ILE A 3 1.34 -3.47 14.66
CA ILE A 3 1.64 -4.57 13.72
C ILE A 3 1.93 -4.02 12.32
N PHE A 4 1.15 -3.05 11.86
CA PHE A 4 1.37 -2.38 10.58
C PHE A 4 2.68 -1.58 10.56
N ALA A 5 3.00 -0.86 11.65
CA ALA A 5 4.26 -0.15 11.80
C ALA A 5 5.47 -1.10 11.72
N ALA A 6 5.40 -2.26 12.40
CA ALA A 6 6.43 -3.29 12.33
C ALA A 6 6.60 -3.84 10.90
N LEU A 7 5.50 -4.07 10.17
CA LEU A 7 5.56 -4.47 8.76
C LEU A 7 6.28 -3.43 7.90
N LEU A 8 5.90 -2.14 8.01
CA LEU A 8 6.51 -1.06 7.24
C LEU A 8 8.02 -0.95 7.53
N GLN A 9 8.40 -1.04 8.81
CA GLN A 9 9.80 -1.00 9.22
C GLN A 9 10.61 -2.17 8.65
N ASN A 10 10.09 -3.39 8.75
CA ASN A 10 10.74 -4.57 8.21
C ASN A 10 10.88 -4.50 6.68
N LEU A 11 9.86 -4.01 5.97
CA LEU A 11 9.90 -3.81 4.52
C LEU A 11 10.93 -2.73 4.11
N LEU A 12 11.04 -1.65 4.89
CA LEU A 12 11.98 -0.56 4.63
C LEU A 12 13.43 -1.05 4.73
N PHE A 13 13.75 -1.82 5.79
CA PHE A 13 15.11 -2.33 6.03
C PHE A 13 15.46 -3.60 5.24
N THR A 14 14.52 -4.17 4.49
CA THR A 14 14.80 -5.36 3.67
C THR A 14 15.04 -4.96 2.21
N PRO A 15 16.30 -4.99 1.70
CA PRO A 15 16.59 -4.59 0.32
C PRO A 15 16.15 -5.65 -0.71
N SER A 16 16.13 -6.92 -0.32
CA SER A 16 15.86 -8.05 -1.19
C SER A 16 14.38 -8.12 -1.60
N ARG A 17 14.10 -8.22 -2.92
CA ARG A 17 12.76 -8.43 -3.46
C ARG A 17 12.07 -9.67 -2.83
N ASN A 18 12.76 -10.80 -2.82
CA ASN A 18 12.23 -12.04 -2.26
C ASN A 18 12.07 -11.97 -0.73
N GLY A 19 12.93 -11.19 -0.05
CA GLY A 19 12.76 -10.89 1.37
C GLY A 19 11.48 -10.14 1.66
N LYS A 20 11.15 -9.13 0.85
CA LYS A 20 9.89 -8.36 0.97
C LYS A 20 8.67 -9.23 0.70
N ILE A 21 8.73 -10.11 -0.29
CA ILE A 21 7.62 -11.05 -0.56
C ILE A 21 7.39 -11.94 0.67
N ARG A 22 8.44 -12.50 1.27
CA ARG A 22 8.30 -13.34 2.48
C ARG A 22 7.67 -12.56 3.63
N LEU A 23 8.11 -11.32 3.89
CA LEU A 23 7.52 -10.49 4.93
C LEU A 23 6.03 -10.22 4.71
N LEU A 24 5.62 -9.99 3.47
CA LEU A 24 4.20 -9.83 3.13
C LEU A 24 3.42 -11.13 3.31
N VAL A 25 3.95 -12.25 2.83
CA VAL A 25 3.32 -13.58 3.01
C VAL A 25 3.17 -13.93 4.49
N ASP A 26 4.21 -13.69 5.31
CA ASP A 26 4.15 -13.94 6.74
C ASP A 26 3.12 -13.04 7.42
N HIS A 27 3.03 -11.77 7.01
CA HIS A 27 2.00 -10.85 7.49
C HIS A 27 0.59 -11.35 7.14
N PHE A 28 0.36 -11.78 5.90
CA PHE A 28 -0.95 -12.32 5.47
C PHE A 28 -1.35 -13.58 6.23
N ARG A 29 -0.38 -14.41 6.64
CA ARG A 29 -0.63 -15.64 7.42
C ARG A 29 -0.91 -15.40 8.89
N THR A 30 -0.31 -14.36 9.46
CA THR A 30 -0.30 -14.17 10.92
C THR A 30 -1.25 -13.10 11.41
N VAL A 31 -1.67 -12.20 10.51
CA VAL A 31 -2.54 -11.08 10.86
C VAL A 31 -3.95 -11.36 10.34
N PRO A 32 -4.97 -11.29 11.22
CA PRO A 32 -6.34 -11.58 10.81
C PRO A 32 -6.96 -10.43 10.00
N ASP A 33 -8.08 -10.72 9.33
CA ASP A 33 -8.95 -9.70 8.75
C ASP A 33 -9.62 -8.84 9.85
N PRO A 34 -9.89 -7.56 9.59
CA PRO A 34 -9.60 -6.82 8.36
C PRO A 34 -8.17 -6.23 8.29
N GLU A 35 -7.34 -6.40 9.31
CA GLU A 35 -6.05 -5.75 9.49
C GLU A 35 -5.08 -6.04 8.33
N ARG A 36 -4.97 -7.32 7.89
CA ARG A 36 -4.07 -7.70 6.77
C ARG A 36 -4.52 -7.08 5.45
N GLY A 37 -5.83 -7.05 5.21
CA GLY A 37 -6.40 -6.46 4.00
C GLY A 37 -6.25 -4.95 3.95
N LEU A 38 -6.43 -4.26 5.07
CA LEU A 38 -6.20 -2.81 5.17
C LEU A 38 -4.71 -2.46 5.03
N ALA A 39 -3.80 -3.25 5.57
CA ALA A 39 -2.37 -3.09 5.36
C ALA A 39 -1.99 -3.23 3.88
N LEU A 40 -2.56 -4.23 3.20
CA LEU A 40 -2.41 -4.43 1.77
C LEU A 40 -2.91 -3.21 0.98
N ALA A 41 -4.13 -2.73 1.28
CA ALA A 41 -4.74 -1.59 0.61
C ALA A 41 -3.94 -0.29 0.80
N ALA A 42 -3.38 -0.09 2.00
CA ALA A 42 -2.48 1.03 2.26
C ALA A 42 -1.21 0.96 1.40
N ILE A 43 -0.56 -0.21 1.32
CA ILE A 43 0.67 -0.42 0.56
C ILE A 43 0.44 -0.30 -0.94
N THR A 44 -0.69 -0.78 -1.46
CA THR A 44 -1.06 -0.70 -2.89
C THR A 44 -1.66 0.64 -3.27
N ARG A 45 -1.94 1.52 -2.30
CA ARG A 45 -2.57 2.83 -2.45
C ARG A 45 -4.03 2.77 -2.90
N ASP A 46 -4.72 1.72 -2.52
CA ASP A 46 -6.15 1.56 -2.79
C ASP A 46 -7.02 2.17 -1.66
N LEU A 47 -6.38 2.70 -0.59
CA LEU A 47 -7.04 3.51 0.43
C LEU A 47 -6.98 4.99 0.06
N ASP A 48 -8.14 5.62 -0.12
CA ASP A 48 -8.28 7.07 -0.23
C ASP A 48 -8.79 7.64 1.10
N ILE A 49 -7.94 8.41 1.80
CA ILE A 49 -8.27 9.05 3.08
C ILE A 49 -8.33 10.56 2.88
N PRO A 50 -9.49 11.11 2.48
CA PRO A 50 -9.61 12.52 2.09
C PRO A 50 -9.66 13.48 3.28
N SER A 51 -9.87 12.97 4.50
CA SER A 51 -10.05 13.79 5.71
C SER A 51 -8.76 14.50 6.18
N VAL A 52 -7.58 13.99 5.77
CA VAL A 52 -6.29 14.55 6.20
C VAL A 52 -5.41 14.85 4.99
N LYS A 53 -4.96 16.10 4.88
CA LYS A 53 -4.03 16.54 3.83
C LYS A 53 -2.65 16.87 4.43
N PRO A 54 -1.54 16.72 3.67
CA PRO A 54 -0.20 17.03 4.15
C PRO A 54 -0.04 18.46 4.71
N ALA A 55 -0.77 19.43 4.18
CA ALA A 55 -0.76 20.82 4.68
C ALA A 55 -1.32 20.91 6.10
N LEU A 56 -2.44 20.22 6.37
CA LEU A 56 -3.05 20.17 7.70
C LEU A 56 -2.15 19.48 8.73
N LEU A 57 -1.42 18.45 8.32
CA LEU A 57 -0.42 17.82 9.20
C LEU A 57 0.71 18.76 9.58
N ARG A 58 1.22 19.55 8.63
CA ARG A 58 2.26 20.55 8.92
C ARG A 58 1.76 21.61 9.90
N GLU A 59 0.57 22.12 9.70
CA GLU A 59 -0.07 23.07 10.62
C GLU A 59 -0.21 22.48 12.02
N LEU A 60 -0.69 21.25 12.13
CA LEU A 60 -0.81 20.54 13.40
C LEU A 60 0.52 20.38 14.11
N VAL A 61 1.59 20.03 13.38
CA VAL A 61 2.95 19.92 13.94
C VAL A 61 3.48 21.28 14.40
N SER A 62 3.30 22.34 13.60
CA SER A 62 3.74 23.70 13.94
C SER A 62 3.04 24.26 15.19
N ASN A 63 1.85 23.76 15.52
CA ASN A 63 1.14 24.14 16.74
C ASN A 63 1.67 23.43 18.01
N ARG A 64 2.42 22.35 17.86
CA ARG A 64 2.87 21.47 18.97
C ARG A 64 4.38 21.44 19.16
N VAL A 65 5.12 21.78 18.13
CA VAL A 65 6.59 21.76 18.09
C VAL A 65 7.09 23.13 17.75
N ASP A 66 8.25 23.53 18.30
CA ASP A 66 8.93 24.75 17.92
C ASP A 66 9.16 24.82 16.39
N GLU A 67 8.77 25.91 15.77
CA GLU A 67 8.77 26.06 14.31
C GLU A 67 10.18 25.97 13.72
N GLU A 68 11.18 26.53 14.41
CA GLU A 68 12.57 26.46 13.94
C GLU A 68 13.13 25.05 14.06
N LEU A 69 12.84 24.37 15.17
CA LEU A 69 13.21 22.98 15.38
C LEU A 69 12.58 22.08 14.29
N PHE A 70 11.29 22.25 14.02
CA PHE A 70 10.62 21.48 12.96
C PHE A 70 11.23 21.74 11.59
N ARG A 71 11.45 23.01 11.23
CA ARG A 71 12.03 23.37 9.94
C ARG A 71 13.43 22.78 9.76
N LEU A 72 14.32 22.95 10.74
CA LEU A 72 15.70 22.44 10.68
C LEU A 72 15.72 20.91 10.63
N SER A 73 14.88 20.24 11.44
CA SER A 73 14.77 18.79 11.44
C SER A 73 14.24 18.25 10.10
N TYR A 74 13.23 18.91 9.53
CA TYR A 74 12.67 18.52 8.24
C TYR A 74 13.67 18.76 7.09
N ASP A 75 14.41 19.86 7.11
CA ASP A 75 15.45 20.15 6.11
C ASP A 75 16.58 19.11 6.16
N TYR A 76 16.90 18.60 7.35
CA TYR A 76 17.91 17.57 7.55
C TYR A 76 17.45 16.16 7.15
N VAL A 77 16.26 15.76 7.59
CA VAL A 77 15.71 14.40 7.38
C VAL A 77 15.11 14.24 5.99
N GLY A 78 14.41 15.27 5.48
CA GLY A 78 13.77 15.26 4.16
C GLY A 78 12.50 14.42 4.06
N ASP A 79 12.00 13.85 5.15
CA ASP A 79 10.77 13.06 5.21
C ASP A 79 9.88 13.51 6.36
N LEU A 80 8.65 13.93 6.03
CA LEU A 80 7.70 14.48 7.02
C LEU A 80 7.34 13.45 8.11
N ALA A 81 7.11 12.20 7.73
CA ALA A 81 6.68 11.18 8.68
C ALA A 81 7.79 10.83 9.67
N GLU A 82 9.02 10.70 9.17
CA GLU A 82 10.18 10.43 10.02
C GLU A 82 10.47 11.62 10.95
N THR A 83 10.47 12.84 10.42
CA THR A 83 10.68 14.05 11.22
C THR A 83 9.66 14.14 12.34
N VAL A 84 8.37 14.10 12.02
CA VAL A 84 7.31 14.23 13.02
C VAL A 84 7.32 13.09 14.02
N ALA A 85 7.57 11.86 13.58
CA ALA A 85 7.62 10.70 14.48
C ALA A 85 8.66 10.87 15.60
N LEU A 86 9.80 11.50 15.27
CA LEU A 86 10.92 11.69 16.20
C LEU A 86 10.77 12.92 17.11
N ILE A 87 10.24 14.05 16.58
CA ILE A 87 10.18 15.31 17.34
C ILE A 87 8.83 15.55 18.02
N TRP A 88 7.83 14.68 17.81
CA TRP A 88 6.51 14.85 18.42
C TRP A 88 6.61 14.84 19.96
N PRO A 89 6.14 15.88 20.64
CA PRO A 89 6.23 15.94 22.08
C PRO A 89 5.31 14.91 22.74
N VAL A 90 5.86 14.15 23.68
CA VAL A 90 5.09 13.15 24.44
C VAL A 90 4.64 13.77 25.75
N PRO A 91 3.36 14.03 25.95
CA PRO A 91 2.86 14.53 27.24
C PRO A 91 3.15 13.50 28.34
N GLY A 92 3.97 13.89 29.34
CA GLY A 92 4.27 13.03 30.50
C GLY A 92 5.40 12.01 30.30
N GLY A 93 6.19 12.11 29.21
CA GLY A 93 7.29 11.19 28.90
C GLY A 93 6.86 9.97 28.08
N GLU A 94 7.83 9.15 27.67
CA GLU A 94 7.54 7.92 26.92
C GLU A 94 6.61 7.01 27.73
N ARG A 95 5.46 6.68 27.15
CA ARG A 95 4.54 5.71 27.74
C ARG A 95 5.02 4.30 27.41
N GLU A 96 5.32 3.51 28.45
CA GLU A 96 5.61 2.08 28.30
C GLU A 96 4.35 1.24 27.97
N ASP A 97 3.16 1.80 28.17
CA ASP A 97 1.91 1.08 28.04
C ASP A 97 1.40 1.11 26.58
N ARG A 98 1.79 0.07 25.82
CA ARG A 98 1.41 -0.11 24.41
C ARG A 98 -0.02 -0.65 24.21
N ASN A 99 -0.75 -0.93 25.32
CA ASN A 99 -2.11 -1.49 25.26
C ASN A 99 -3.17 -0.48 24.78
N ASP A 100 -2.84 0.81 24.71
CA ASP A 100 -3.74 1.89 24.29
C ASP A 100 -3.55 2.33 22.81
N ALA A 101 -2.71 1.63 22.06
CA ALA A 101 -2.51 1.92 20.65
C ALA A 101 -3.72 1.44 19.82
N PRO A 102 -4.27 2.30 18.93
CA PRO A 102 -5.39 1.89 18.06
C PRO A 102 -4.97 0.78 17.10
N THR A 103 -5.93 -0.02 16.64
CA THR A 103 -5.74 -0.95 15.52
C THR A 103 -5.65 -0.17 14.19
N LEU A 104 -5.24 -0.82 13.11
CA LEU A 104 -5.25 -0.19 11.79
C LEU A 104 -6.68 0.05 11.31
N SER A 105 -7.59 -0.90 11.54
CA SER A 105 -9.00 -0.79 11.21
C SER A 105 -9.68 0.37 11.92
N GLU A 106 -9.49 0.52 13.26
CA GLU A 106 -10.01 1.66 14.00
C GLU A 106 -9.57 3.01 13.43
N VAL A 107 -8.30 3.11 13.03
CA VAL A 107 -7.76 4.34 12.42
C VAL A 107 -8.37 4.59 11.04
N VAL A 108 -8.43 3.58 10.19
CA VAL A 108 -8.97 3.71 8.82
C VAL A 108 -10.45 4.06 8.88
N ASP A 109 -11.26 3.32 9.65
CA ASP A 109 -12.70 3.54 9.76
C ASP A 109 -13.02 4.94 10.30
N ALA A 110 -12.32 5.36 11.36
CA ALA A 110 -12.51 6.69 11.91
C ALA A 110 -12.13 7.80 10.93
N LEU A 111 -11.04 7.64 10.15
CA LEU A 111 -10.61 8.63 9.16
C LEU A 111 -11.52 8.67 7.93
N LEU A 112 -12.06 7.55 7.50
CA LEU A 112 -13.02 7.49 6.39
C LEU A 112 -14.37 8.12 6.78
N ALA A 113 -14.80 7.95 8.03
CA ALA A 113 -16.02 8.58 8.56
C ALA A 113 -15.86 10.06 8.90
N ALA A 114 -14.62 10.52 9.15
CA ALA A 114 -14.34 11.87 9.62
C ALA A 114 -14.53 12.93 8.54
N SER A 115 -15.03 14.09 8.93
CA SER A 115 -14.95 15.31 8.13
C SER A 115 -13.50 15.85 8.06
N ARG A 116 -13.25 16.78 7.11
CA ARG A 116 -11.95 17.46 7.00
C ARG A 116 -11.57 18.28 8.24
N ARG A 117 -12.53 18.60 9.12
CA ARG A 117 -12.26 19.31 10.38
C ARG A 117 -11.90 18.35 11.51
N GLU A 118 -12.49 17.16 11.52
CA GLU A 118 -12.28 16.15 12.56
C GLU A 118 -11.01 15.32 12.33
N GLY A 119 -10.67 15.03 11.07
CA GLY A 119 -9.52 14.20 10.73
C GLY A 119 -8.20 14.63 11.39
N PRO A 120 -7.80 15.91 11.35
CA PRO A 120 -6.58 16.39 12.03
C PRO A 120 -6.58 16.15 13.53
N ALA A 121 -7.71 16.37 14.22
CA ALA A 121 -7.83 16.17 15.66
C ALA A 121 -7.71 14.69 16.05
N LEU A 122 -8.27 13.78 15.23
CA LEU A 122 -8.09 12.34 15.41
C LEU A 122 -6.61 11.94 15.27
N VAL A 123 -5.95 12.43 14.23
CA VAL A 123 -4.52 12.16 14.01
C VAL A 123 -3.68 12.68 15.17
N GLU A 124 -3.94 13.89 15.67
CA GLU A 124 -3.27 14.46 16.84
C GLU A 124 -3.41 13.56 18.07
N GLY A 125 -4.62 13.12 18.38
CA GLY A 125 -4.88 12.25 19.53
C GLY A 125 -4.16 10.90 19.42
N TRP A 126 -4.01 10.34 18.23
CA TRP A 126 -3.24 9.11 18.03
C TRP A 126 -1.73 9.34 18.06
N LEU A 127 -1.23 10.47 17.56
CA LEU A 127 0.19 10.83 17.68
C LEU A 127 0.63 10.93 19.15
N ASP A 128 -0.25 11.38 20.03
CA ASP A 128 0.00 11.44 21.48
C ASP A 128 0.07 10.04 22.13
N ARG A 129 -0.58 9.03 21.55
CA ARG A 129 -0.69 7.66 22.08
C ARG A 129 0.30 6.67 21.47
N LEU A 130 0.80 6.94 20.29
CA LEU A 130 1.70 6.06 19.54
C LEU A 130 3.17 6.34 19.88
N ASP A 131 4.00 5.28 19.81
CA ASP A 131 5.45 5.41 19.78
C ASP A 131 5.95 5.96 18.44
N ALA A 132 7.25 6.21 18.30
CA ALA A 132 7.83 6.77 17.08
C ALA A 132 7.53 5.90 15.84
N SER A 133 7.56 4.58 15.95
CA SER A 133 7.25 3.67 14.84
C SER A 133 5.77 3.75 14.43
N GLY A 134 4.87 3.79 15.40
CA GLY A 134 3.44 3.95 15.17
C GLY A 134 3.08 5.31 14.56
N ARG A 135 3.72 6.40 15.04
CA ARG A 135 3.59 7.74 14.46
C ARG A 135 4.03 7.79 13.02
N TYR A 136 5.19 7.20 12.73
CA TYR A 136 5.68 7.09 11.35
C TYR A 136 4.66 6.37 10.46
N ALA A 137 4.16 5.21 10.90
CA ALA A 137 3.18 4.44 10.14
C ALA A 137 1.86 5.21 9.93
N LEU A 138 1.37 5.89 10.96
CA LEU A 138 0.16 6.72 10.89
C LEU A 138 0.30 7.85 9.85
N ILE A 139 1.42 8.59 9.89
CA ILE A 139 1.64 9.69 8.95
C ILE A 139 1.83 9.17 7.53
N LYS A 140 2.52 8.03 7.35
CA LYS A 140 2.63 7.38 6.03
C LYS A 140 1.28 6.91 5.50
N LEU A 141 0.41 6.38 6.37
CA LEU A 141 -0.95 5.98 6.01
C LEU A 141 -1.76 7.17 5.45
N VAL A 142 -1.79 8.29 6.17
CA VAL A 142 -2.59 9.47 5.76
C VAL A 142 -1.98 10.26 4.60
N THR A 143 -0.67 10.14 4.35
CA THR A 143 0.01 10.83 3.25
C THR A 143 0.22 9.98 2.01
N GLY A 144 0.06 8.65 2.10
CA GLY A 144 0.25 7.71 1.00
C GLY A 144 1.70 7.55 0.53
N GLY A 145 2.67 8.08 1.26
CA GLY A 145 4.07 8.16 0.83
C GLY A 145 4.99 7.06 1.37
N PHE A 146 4.63 5.79 1.26
CA PHE A 146 5.32 4.69 1.94
C PHE A 146 6.79 4.47 1.58
N ARG A 147 7.18 4.64 0.31
CA ARG A 147 8.58 4.48 -0.18
C ARG A 147 9.32 3.23 0.36
N ILE A 148 8.60 2.16 0.66
CA ILE A 148 9.11 0.89 1.21
C ILE A 148 9.65 -0.07 0.13
N GLY A 149 9.68 0.36 -1.13
CA GLY A 149 10.15 -0.47 -2.24
C GLY A 149 9.23 -1.66 -2.55
N VAL A 150 7.93 -1.55 -2.22
CA VAL A 150 6.90 -2.50 -2.61
C VAL A 150 6.01 -1.83 -3.64
N SER A 151 5.96 -2.40 -4.84
CA SER A 151 4.99 -2.01 -5.88
C SER A 151 3.72 -2.84 -5.75
N ALA A 152 2.61 -2.37 -6.35
CA ALA A 152 1.38 -3.16 -6.43
C ALA A 152 1.61 -4.56 -7.05
N ARG A 153 2.48 -4.65 -8.07
CA ARG A 153 2.87 -5.94 -8.67
C ARG A 153 3.58 -6.86 -7.68
N LEU A 154 4.45 -6.32 -6.82
CA LEU A 154 5.12 -7.12 -5.80
C LEU A 154 4.14 -7.60 -4.73
N ALA A 155 3.18 -6.77 -4.33
CA ALA A 155 2.12 -7.14 -3.39
C ALA A 155 1.22 -8.24 -3.96
N LYS A 156 0.84 -8.16 -5.25
CA LYS A 156 0.09 -9.20 -5.95
C LYS A 156 0.87 -10.51 -6.04
N GLN A 157 2.20 -10.45 -6.28
CA GLN A 157 3.04 -11.64 -6.23
C GLN A 157 3.06 -12.28 -4.84
N ALA A 158 3.09 -11.48 -3.77
CA ALA A 158 3.02 -12.00 -2.41
C ALA A 158 1.68 -12.67 -2.11
N LEU A 159 0.57 -12.15 -2.64
CA LEU A 159 -0.75 -12.81 -2.55
C LEU A 159 -0.78 -14.14 -3.33
N ALA A 160 -0.21 -14.17 -4.53
CA ALA A 160 -0.09 -15.38 -5.34
C ALA A 160 0.73 -16.47 -4.61
N ASP A 161 1.86 -16.08 -4.01
CA ASP A 161 2.71 -16.97 -3.22
C ASP A 161 2.01 -17.43 -1.93
N PHE A 162 1.20 -16.54 -1.30
CA PHE A 162 0.40 -16.87 -0.12
C PHE A 162 -0.67 -17.94 -0.42
N GLY A 163 -1.47 -17.73 -1.48
CA GLY A 163 -2.56 -18.65 -1.88
C GLY A 163 -2.11 -19.79 -2.79
N GLN A 164 -0.82 -19.83 -3.20
CA GLN A 164 -0.29 -20.81 -4.16
C GLN A 164 -1.08 -20.84 -5.48
N VAL A 165 -1.46 -19.67 -5.97
CA VAL A 165 -2.18 -19.47 -7.23
C VAL A 165 -1.33 -18.67 -8.23
N PRO A 166 -1.60 -18.75 -9.54
CA PRO A 166 -0.96 -17.90 -10.53
C PRO A 166 -1.23 -16.41 -10.25
N VAL A 167 -0.21 -15.56 -10.40
CA VAL A 167 -0.37 -14.11 -10.18
C VAL A 167 -1.36 -13.46 -11.15
N GLU A 168 -1.52 -14.04 -12.32
CA GLU A 168 -2.48 -13.65 -13.34
C GLU A 168 -3.92 -13.70 -12.83
N GLU A 169 -4.25 -14.68 -11.99
CA GLU A 169 -5.58 -14.80 -11.38
C GLU A 169 -5.84 -13.64 -10.39
N ILE A 170 -4.82 -13.22 -9.64
CA ILE A 170 -4.92 -12.05 -8.78
C ILE A 170 -5.08 -10.77 -9.61
N GLU A 171 -4.33 -10.64 -10.71
CA GLU A 171 -4.39 -9.46 -11.59
C GLU A 171 -5.76 -9.31 -12.26
N GLU A 172 -6.40 -10.40 -12.67
CA GLU A 172 -7.74 -10.39 -13.24
C GLU A 172 -8.80 -9.89 -12.25
N LEU A 173 -8.70 -10.30 -11.00
CA LEU A 173 -9.64 -9.93 -9.95
C LEU A 173 -9.45 -8.51 -9.43
N TRP A 174 -8.21 -8.01 -9.44
CA TRP A 174 -7.77 -6.83 -8.69
C TRP A 174 -8.67 -5.62 -8.82
N HIS A 175 -9.04 -5.29 -10.05
CA HIS A 175 -9.84 -4.10 -10.33
C HIS A 175 -11.34 -4.22 -9.98
N GLY A 176 -11.77 -5.39 -9.55
CA GLY A 176 -13.13 -5.64 -9.07
C GLY A 176 -13.21 -5.89 -7.57
N LEU A 177 -12.07 -5.82 -6.88
CA LEU A 177 -11.98 -6.00 -5.43
C LEU A 177 -11.94 -4.65 -4.72
N GLU A 178 -12.51 -4.62 -3.53
CA GLU A 178 -12.49 -3.45 -2.64
C GLU A 178 -11.86 -3.83 -1.30
N PRO A 179 -11.10 -2.89 -0.67
CA PRO A 179 -10.63 -3.11 0.69
C PRO A 179 -11.80 -3.38 1.67
N PRO A 180 -11.58 -4.25 2.67
CA PRO A 180 -10.32 -4.87 3.09
C PRO A 180 -10.00 -6.22 2.45
N TYR A 181 -10.56 -6.56 1.30
CA TYR A 181 -10.26 -7.77 0.50
C TYR A 181 -10.56 -9.11 1.18
N GLU A 182 -11.50 -9.17 2.12
CA GLU A 182 -11.84 -10.39 2.87
C GLU A 182 -12.19 -11.57 1.96
N SER A 183 -12.97 -11.34 0.89
CA SER A 183 -13.32 -12.37 -0.07
C SER A 183 -12.11 -12.92 -0.85
N LEU A 184 -11.11 -12.07 -1.10
CA LEU A 184 -9.84 -12.48 -1.72
C LEU A 184 -9.06 -13.39 -0.77
N PHE A 185 -8.90 -13.00 0.50
CA PHE A 185 -8.19 -13.80 1.49
C PHE A 185 -8.87 -15.13 1.76
N ALA A 186 -10.20 -15.15 1.94
CA ALA A 186 -10.97 -16.38 2.12
C ALA A 186 -10.80 -17.37 0.94
N TRP A 187 -10.77 -16.87 -0.30
CA TRP A 187 -10.46 -17.71 -1.45
C TRP A 187 -9.03 -18.25 -1.43
N LEU A 188 -8.05 -17.38 -1.16
CA LEU A 188 -6.63 -17.78 -1.14
C LEU A 188 -6.30 -18.78 -0.02
N GLU A 189 -7.10 -18.81 1.04
CA GLU A 189 -7.04 -19.80 2.14
C GLU A 189 -7.84 -21.06 1.86
N GLY A 190 -8.60 -21.09 0.76
CA GLY A 190 -9.43 -22.25 0.39
C GLY A 190 -10.73 -22.35 1.19
N GLU A 191 -11.14 -21.25 1.86
CA GLU A 191 -12.35 -21.19 2.68
C GLU A 191 -13.60 -20.76 1.86
N ALA A 192 -13.37 -20.15 0.69
CA ALA A 192 -14.42 -19.68 -0.20
C ALA A 192 -14.05 -19.91 -1.68
N ASP A 193 -15.06 -19.85 -2.55
CA ASP A 193 -14.86 -19.86 -3.99
C ASP A 193 -14.14 -18.59 -4.48
N LYS A 194 -13.48 -18.70 -5.65
CA LYS A 194 -12.83 -17.56 -6.31
C LYS A 194 -13.82 -16.41 -6.49
N PRO A 195 -13.52 -15.20 -6.01
CA PRO A 195 -14.36 -14.04 -6.21
C PRO A 195 -14.61 -13.79 -7.70
N VAL A 196 -15.85 -13.47 -8.03
CA VAL A 196 -16.20 -13.08 -9.40
C VAL A 196 -16.12 -11.56 -9.48
N SER A 197 -15.24 -11.06 -10.35
CA SER A 197 -15.17 -9.63 -10.62
C SER A 197 -16.48 -9.17 -11.27
N ALA A 198 -17.28 -8.39 -10.53
CA ALA A 198 -18.48 -7.72 -11.08
C ALA A 198 -18.12 -6.49 -11.93
N ALA A 199 -16.85 -6.17 -12.10
CA ALA A 199 -16.39 -5.02 -12.85
C ALA A 199 -16.69 -5.20 -14.34
N LEU A 200 -17.50 -4.30 -14.91
CA LEU A 200 -17.68 -4.18 -16.35
C LEU A 200 -16.37 -3.69 -16.98
N ALA A 201 -16.05 -4.19 -18.17
CA ALA A 201 -14.82 -3.87 -18.92
C ALA A 201 -13.55 -4.12 -18.07
N PRO A 202 -13.34 -5.37 -17.54
CA PRO A 202 -12.24 -5.68 -16.65
C PRO A 202 -10.88 -5.54 -17.33
N PHE A 203 -9.83 -5.36 -16.51
CA PHE A 203 -8.46 -5.52 -16.93
C PHE A 203 -8.21 -6.97 -17.34
N ARG A 204 -7.44 -7.18 -18.39
CA ARG A 204 -6.94 -8.49 -18.81
C ARG A 204 -5.42 -8.45 -18.77
N PRO A 205 -4.75 -9.39 -18.09
CA PRO A 205 -3.30 -9.50 -18.14
C PRO A 205 -2.82 -9.57 -19.59
N VAL A 206 -1.86 -8.72 -19.93
CA VAL A 206 -1.29 -8.68 -21.29
C VAL A 206 -0.04 -9.55 -21.36
N MET A 207 0.16 -10.21 -22.46
CA MET A 207 1.40 -10.91 -22.74
C MET A 207 2.56 -9.90 -22.83
N LEU A 208 3.64 -10.18 -22.09
CA LEU A 208 4.84 -9.35 -22.14
C LEU A 208 5.80 -9.88 -23.19
N SER A 209 6.28 -8.99 -24.06
CA SER A 209 7.34 -9.33 -25.00
C SER A 209 8.69 -9.44 -24.26
N HIS A 210 9.49 -10.40 -24.67
CA HIS A 210 10.88 -10.52 -24.26
C HIS A 210 11.79 -9.79 -25.25
N PRO A 211 12.95 -9.26 -24.81
CA PRO A 211 13.93 -8.73 -25.74
C PRO A 211 14.47 -9.88 -26.61
N VAL A 212 14.74 -9.59 -27.87
CA VAL A 212 15.45 -10.52 -28.75
C VAL A 212 16.95 -10.40 -28.49
N GLU A 213 17.62 -11.51 -28.25
CA GLU A 213 19.06 -11.60 -28.04
C GLU A 213 19.74 -12.12 -29.33
N ASP A 214 21.04 -11.84 -29.49
CA ASP A 214 21.79 -12.22 -30.70
C ASP A 214 21.69 -13.72 -31.03
N GLY A 215 21.61 -14.57 -30.02
CA GLY A 215 21.47 -16.02 -30.21
C GLY A 215 20.09 -16.48 -30.67
N ASP A 216 19.06 -15.64 -30.59
CA ASP A 216 17.69 -15.99 -30.90
C ASP A 216 17.44 -16.04 -32.40
N PHE A 217 18.11 -15.18 -33.19
CA PHE A 217 18.00 -15.18 -34.65
C PHE A 217 18.38 -16.51 -35.31
N SER A 218 19.18 -17.33 -34.64
CA SER A 218 19.57 -18.66 -35.16
C SER A 218 18.68 -19.81 -34.64
N ARG A 219 17.83 -19.54 -33.65
CA ARG A 219 17.04 -20.57 -32.96
C ARG A 219 15.54 -20.42 -33.16
N LEU A 220 15.06 -19.19 -33.40
CA LEU A 220 13.64 -18.90 -33.50
C LEU A 220 13.20 -18.89 -34.96
N ASP A 221 12.05 -19.52 -35.24
CA ASP A 221 11.41 -19.42 -36.57
C ASP A 221 10.62 -18.12 -36.61
N ALA A 222 10.93 -17.26 -37.59
CA ALA A 222 10.25 -15.97 -37.77
C ALA A 222 8.73 -16.11 -37.99
N ALA A 223 8.27 -17.28 -38.43
CA ALA A 223 6.83 -17.55 -38.64
C ALA A 223 6.05 -17.64 -37.33
N ASP A 224 6.73 -17.97 -36.23
CA ASP A 224 6.11 -18.12 -34.90
C ASP A 224 6.01 -16.81 -34.11
N PHE A 225 6.53 -15.71 -34.66
CA PHE A 225 6.64 -14.42 -33.94
C PHE A 225 6.04 -13.27 -34.75
N ALA A 226 5.46 -12.30 -34.03
CA ALA A 226 5.08 -11.01 -34.58
C ALA A 226 6.08 -9.93 -34.16
N GLY A 227 6.62 -9.19 -35.11
CA GLY A 227 7.47 -8.03 -34.86
C GLY A 227 6.63 -6.75 -34.77
N GLU A 228 6.83 -5.97 -33.73
CA GLU A 228 6.18 -4.67 -33.56
C GLU A 228 7.14 -3.59 -33.10
N TRP A 229 6.82 -2.33 -33.41
CA TRP A 229 7.57 -1.19 -32.93
C TRP A 229 7.34 -1.02 -31.41
N LYS A 230 8.41 -0.93 -30.64
CA LYS A 230 8.34 -0.55 -29.24
C LYS A 230 8.33 0.98 -29.15
N TRP A 231 7.13 1.55 -29.07
CA TRP A 231 6.96 2.99 -28.86
C TRP A 231 7.39 3.38 -27.45
N ASP A 232 8.04 4.54 -27.31
CA ASP A 232 8.28 5.17 -26.02
C ASP A 232 7.03 5.94 -25.59
N GLY A 233 6.44 5.53 -24.48
CA GLY A 233 5.20 6.10 -23.98
C GLY A 233 4.55 5.29 -22.86
N ILE A 234 3.40 5.77 -22.39
CA ILE A 234 2.59 5.06 -21.38
C ILE A 234 1.84 3.93 -22.07
N ARG A 235 2.00 2.71 -21.56
CA ARG A 235 1.18 1.57 -22.01
C ARG A 235 -0.17 1.65 -21.34
N VAL A 236 -1.23 1.56 -22.13
CA VAL A 236 -2.60 1.56 -21.64
C VAL A 236 -3.37 0.40 -22.27
N GLN A 237 -4.25 -0.18 -21.49
CA GLN A 237 -5.27 -1.10 -21.98
C GLN A 237 -6.61 -0.37 -22.00
N ALA A 238 -7.26 -0.29 -23.15
CA ALA A 238 -8.63 0.17 -23.28
C ALA A 238 -9.56 -1.04 -23.27
N SER A 239 -10.50 -1.08 -22.34
CA SER A 239 -11.51 -2.13 -22.25
C SER A 239 -12.90 -1.54 -22.39
N VAL A 240 -13.78 -2.21 -23.14
CA VAL A 240 -15.16 -1.81 -23.34
C VAL A 240 -16.06 -3.02 -23.16
N ASP A 241 -17.05 -2.89 -22.28
CA ASP A 241 -18.05 -3.91 -22.03
C ASP A 241 -19.39 -3.28 -21.67
N ASN A 242 -20.48 -3.71 -22.32
CA ASN A 242 -21.85 -3.20 -22.11
C ASN A 242 -21.94 -1.67 -22.07
N GLY A 243 -21.17 -0.98 -22.94
CA GLY A 243 -21.13 0.49 -23.03
C GLY A 243 -20.24 1.18 -22.00
N VAL A 244 -19.73 0.46 -20.98
CA VAL A 244 -18.73 0.95 -20.03
C VAL A 244 -17.36 0.93 -20.68
N LYS A 245 -16.62 2.04 -20.59
CA LYS A 245 -15.26 2.20 -21.13
C LYS A 245 -14.30 2.45 -19.99
N ARG A 246 -13.19 1.72 -19.95
CA ARG A 246 -12.13 1.89 -18.95
C ARG A 246 -10.76 1.93 -19.62
N LEU A 247 -9.84 2.70 -19.01
CA LEU A 247 -8.42 2.73 -19.35
C LEU A 247 -7.63 2.26 -18.12
N TYR A 248 -6.72 1.32 -18.35
CA TYR A 248 -5.80 0.78 -17.34
C TYR A 248 -4.37 1.09 -17.76
N SER A 249 -3.51 1.51 -16.80
CA SER A 249 -2.09 1.81 -17.03
C SER A 249 -1.21 1.15 -15.98
#